data_ed3dfd91e7762d8cc36270cc75700c61
#
_entry.id   ed3dfd91e7762d8cc36270cc75700c61
#
_cell.length_a   1.000
_cell.length_b   1.000
_cell.length_c   1.000
_cell.angle_alpha   90.00
_cell.angle_beta   90.00
_cell.angle_gamma   90.00
#
_symmetry.space_group_name_H-M   'P 1'
#
loop_
_entity.id
_entity.type
_entity.pdbx_description
1 polymer ?
#
loop_
_entity_poly.entity_id
_entity_poly.type
_entity_poly.pdbx_seq_one_letter_code
_entity_poly.pdbx_strand_id
1 'polypeptide(L)'
;MSYAHYLHPEQRERIRQLYRRRHWRLELPTWGIMAAVYGGWFGVALGWQTLGPWLGAPLLILLTTWYMSLQHELIHGHPTRWPRVNQLFGLLPLAVWYPYGLYRDSHLRHHRNDHLTDPHEDPESYYFSAAQWRRYPRLLPLLAAVRNTLIGRV
;
A
#
# COMPACT_ATOMS: atom_id res chain seq x y z
N MET A 1 -2.83 24.21 4.09
CA MET A 1 -4.04 24.43 4.95
C MET A 1 -3.86 23.67 6.25
N SER A 2 -4.05 24.31 7.40
CA SER A 2 -3.87 23.65 8.69
C SER A 2 -5.04 22.71 8.96
N TYR A 3 -4.81 21.42 9.07
CA TYR A 3 -5.78 20.37 9.48
C TYR A 3 -6.41 20.62 10.86
N ALA A 4 -6.07 21.74 11.49
CA ALA A 4 -6.49 22.13 12.82
C ALA A 4 -8.01 22.36 12.96
N HIS A 5 -8.75 22.55 11.88
CA HIS A 5 -10.17 22.91 11.92
C HIS A 5 -11.16 21.72 11.88
N TYR A 6 -10.70 20.49 11.53
CA TYR A 6 -11.58 19.34 11.37
C TYR A 6 -11.83 18.53 12.65
N LEU A 7 -11.02 18.72 13.67
CA LEU A 7 -11.12 17.95 14.91
C LEU A 7 -11.57 18.84 16.08
N HIS A 8 -12.57 18.40 16.84
CA HIS A 8 -12.95 19.02 18.09
C HIS A 8 -11.79 18.99 19.11
N PRO A 9 -11.70 19.98 20.01
CA PRO A 9 -10.62 20.03 21.04
C PRO A 9 -10.50 18.72 21.84
N GLU A 10 -11.61 18.11 22.21
CA GLU A 10 -11.66 16.83 22.94
C GLU A 10 -11.07 15.66 22.12
N GLN A 11 -11.35 15.62 20.81
CA GLN A 11 -10.78 14.60 19.91
C GLN A 11 -9.27 14.76 19.80
N ARG A 12 -8.77 16.01 19.72
CA ARG A 12 -7.34 16.30 19.67
C ARG A 12 -6.65 15.86 20.98
N GLU A 13 -7.27 16.14 22.11
CA GLU A 13 -6.68 15.73 23.40
C GLU A 13 -6.68 14.19 23.54
N ARG A 14 -7.75 13.53 23.12
CA ARG A 14 -7.81 12.06 23.09
C ARG A 14 -6.74 11.45 22.18
N ILE A 15 -6.50 12.02 21.00
CA ILE A 15 -5.42 11.61 20.09
C ILE A 15 -4.07 11.82 20.74
N ARG A 16 -3.82 12.97 21.38
CA ARG A 16 -2.57 13.23 22.12
C ARG A 16 -2.34 12.21 23.23
N GLN A 17 -3.37 11.85 23.99
CA GLN A 17 -3.29 10.86 25.06
C GLN A 17 -2.97 9.46 24.51
N LEU A 18 -3.57 9.07 23.37
CA LEU A 18 -3.23 7.83 22.69
C LEU A 18 -1.75 7.83 22.23
N TYR A 19 -1.29 8.92 21.63
CA TYR A 19 0.10 9.05 21.19
C TYR A 19 1.13 9.02 22.36
N ARG A 20 0.72 9.37 23.57
CA ARG A 20 1.58 9.27 24.77
C ARG A 20 1.81 7.83 25.20
N ARG A 21 1.01 6.88 24.81
CA ARG A 21 1.21 5.45 25.13
C ARG A 21 2.46 4.94 24.42
N ARG A 22 3.38 4.33 25.15
CA ARG A 22 4.70 3.90 24.67
C ARG A 22 4.64 3.04 23.40
N HIS A 23 3.69 2.10 23.33
CA HIS A 23 3.53 1.20 22.19
C HIS A 23 3.11 1.92 20.89
N TRP A 24 2.31 2.99 20.96
CA TRP A 24 1.99 3.83 19.81
C TRP A 24 3.15 4.73 19.40
N ARG A 25 3.93 5.23 20.36
CA ARG A 25 5.14 6.03 20.06
C ARG A 25 6.23 5.23 19.37
N LEU A 26 6.34 3.95 19.71
CA LEU A 26 7.29 3.00 19.11
C LEU A 26 6.72 2.28 17.89
N GLU A 27 5.44 2.49 17.59
CA GLU A 27 4.73 1.88 16.46
C GLU A 27 4.83 0.34 16.45
N LEU A 28 4.77 -0.25 17.64
CA LEU A 28 4.87 -1.71 17.81
C LEU A 28 3.93 -2.51 16.90
N PRO A 29 2.66 -2.07 16.63
CA PRO A 29 1.81 -2.77 15.66
C PRO A 29 2.42 -2.81 14.27
N THR A 30 3.00 -1.71 13.77
CA THR A 30 3.65 -1.66 12.45
C THR A 30 4.85 -2.60 12.39
N TRP A 31 5.69 -2.62 13.43
CA TRP A 31 6.79 -3.59 13.55
C TRP A 31 6.31 -5.04 13.57
N GLY A 32 5.18 -5.31 14.26
CA GLY A 32 4.56 -6.63 14.30
C GLY A 32 4.10 -7.08 12.91
N ILE A 33 3.45 -6.19 12.16
CA ILE A 33 3.02 -6.45 10.77
C ILE A 33 4.24 -6.67 9.88
N MET A 34 5.29 -5.86 10.00
CA MET A 34 6.54 -6.04 9.26
C MET A 34 7.15 -7.42 9.52
N ALA A 35 7.28 -7.81 10.77
CA ALA A 35 7.81 -9.13 11.15
C ALA A 35 6.95 -10.26 10.58
N ALA A 36 5.62 -10.12 10.62
CA ALA A 36 4.69 -11.11 10.07
C ALA A 36 4.80 -11.21 8.53
N VAL A 37 4.87 -10.07 7.83
CA VAL A 37 4.95 -10.04 6.36
C VAL A 37 6.29 -10.60 5.89
N TYR A 38 7.42 -10.08 6.38
CA TYR A 38 8.73 -10.54 5.96
C TYR A 38 9.02 -11.96 6.44
N GLY A 39 8.79 -12.24 7.73
CA GLY A 39 9.00 -13.58 8.30
C GLY A 39 8.08 -14.62 7.67
N GLY A 40 6.82 -14.29 7.45
CA GLY A 40 5.87 -15.15 6.77
C GLY A 40 6.25 -15.41 5.32
N TRP A 41 6.61 -14.38 4.56
CA TRP A 41 7.01 -14.53 3.17
C TRP A 41 8.24 -15.43 3.01
N PHE A 42 9.30 -15.15 3.75
CA PHE A 42 10.50 -15.99 3.73
C PHE A 42 10.23 -17.38 4.31
N GLY A 43 9.41 -17.50 5.35
CA GLY A 43 9.01 -18.78 5.91
C GLY A 43 8.29 -19.67 4.90
N VAL A 44 7.35 -19.11 4.13
CA VAL A 44 6.65 -19.83 3.06
C VAL A 44 7.61 -20.17 1.91
N ALA A 45 8.46 -19.22 1.50
CA ALA A 45 9.42 -19.45 0.42
C ALA A 45 10.42 -20.58 0.76
N LEU A 46 10.97 -20.57 1.96
CA LEU A 46 11.89 -21.59 2.43
C LEU A 46 11.18 -22.94 2.70
N GLY A 47 9.95 -22.91 3.17
CA GLY A 47 9.12 -24.09 3.42
C GLY A 47 8.36 -24.59 2.19
N TRP A 48 8.62 -24.05 0.98
CA TRP A 48 7.87 -24.34 -0.25
C TRP A 48 7.74 -25.84 -0.55
N GLN A 49 8.83 -26.60 -0.39
CA GLN A 49 8.84 -28.04 -0.65
C GLN A 49 7.87 -28.81 0.27
N THR A 50 7.69 -28.35 1.49
CA THR A 50 6.77 -28.96 2.47
C THR A 50 5.33 -28.52 2.29
N LEU A 51 5.12 -27.22 2.01
CA LEU A 51 3.79 -26.62 1.87
C LEU A 51 3.16 -26.99 0.52
N GLY A 52 3.96 -27.17 -0.51
CA GLY A 52 3.49 -27.39 -1.87
C GLY A 52 2.78 -26.17 -2.48
N PRO A 53 2.45 -26.25 -3.79
CA PRO A 53 1.90 -25.10 -4.52
C PRO A 53 0.50 -24.70 -4.05
N TRP A 54 -0.32 -25.64 -3.60
CA TRP A 54 -1.71 -25.39 -3.23
C TRP A 54 -1.87 -24.57 -1.95
N LEU A 55 -0.93 -24.68 -1.02
CA LEU A 55 -0.93 -23.88 0.19
C LEU A 55 0.09 -22.73 0.09
N GLY A 56 1.26 -22.97 -0.47
CA GLY A 56 2.33 -21.99 -0.59
C GLY A 56 1.96 -20.81 -1.48
N ALA A 57 1.34 -21.05 -2.64
CA ALA A 57 1.01 -19.95 -3.55
C ALA A 57 -0.06 -18.99 -2.98
N PRO A 58 -1.20 -19.44 -2.42
CA PRO A 58 -2.14 -18.53 -1.77
C PRO A 58 -1.54 -17.73 -0.61
N LEU A 59 -0.67 -18.34 0.19
CA LEU A 59 0.00 -17.65 1.29
C LEU A 59 0.96 -16.58 0.78
N LEU A 60 1.76 -16.87 -0.27
CA LEU A 60 2.64 -15.87 -0.90
C LEU A 60 1.84 -14.73 -1.51
N ILE A 61 0.73 -15.00 -2.19
CA ILE A 61 -0.15 -13.96 -2.74
C ILE A 61 -0.65 -13.06 -1.61
N LEU A 62 -1.17 -13.62 -0.53
CA LEU A 62 -1.66 -12.85 0.61
C LEU A 62 -0.55 -11.98 1.24
N LEU A 63 0.61 -12.58 1.50
CA LEU A 63 1.73 -11.88 2.13
C LEU A 63 2.31 -10.79 1.21
N THR A 64 2.34 -11.03 -0.10
CA THR A 64 2.78 -10.02 -1.07
C THR A 64 1.78 -8.87 -1.19
N THR A 65 0.48 -9.15 -1.11
CA THR A 65 -0.55 -8.10 -1.05
C THR A 65 -0.39 -7.25 0.20
N TRP A 66 -0.14 -7.87 1.35
CA TRP A 66 0.14 -7.13 2.59
C TRP A 66 1.46 -6.36 2.53
N TYR A 67 2.46 -6.88 1.84
CA TYR A 67 3.70 -6.15 1.61
C TYR A 67 3.47 -4.85 0.82
N MET A 68 2.57 -4.84 -0.17
CA MET A 68 2.21 -3.62 -0.89
C MET A 68 1.61 -2.56 0.06
N SER A 69 0.73 -2.97 0.98
CA SER A 69 0.19 -2.10 2.02
C SER A 69 1.28 -1.61 2.99
N LEU A 70 2.23 -2.48 3.34
CA LEU A 70 3.36 -2.11 4.18
C LEU A 70 4.27 -1.09 3.49
N GLN A 71 4.53 -1.24 2.17
CA GLN A 71 5.28 -0.23 1.40
C GLN A 71 4.63 1.15 1.47
N HIS A 72 3.30 1.22 1.44
CA HIS A 72 2.55 2.46 1.62
C HIS A 72 2.86 3.12 2.98
N GLU A 73 2.81 2.38 4.07
CA GLU A 73 3.15 2.89 5.40
C GLU A 73 4.61 3.39 5.48
N LEU A 74 5.54 2.65 4.86
CA LEU A 74 6.96 3.04 4.79
C LEU A 74 7.16 4.37 4.04
N ILE A 75 6.38 4.64 2.99
CA ILE A 75 6.38 5.91 2.25
C ILE A 75 5.90 7.06 3.14
N HIS A 76 4.90 6.81 3.99
CA HIS A 76 4.35 7.80 4.92
C HIS A 76 5.18 8.00 6.19
N GLY A 77 6.34 7.36 6.30
CA GLY A 77 7.28 7.59 7.39
C GLY A 77 7.08 6.69 8.61
N HIS A 78 6.43 5.55 8.43
CA HIS A 78 6.27 4.50 9.44
C HIS A 78 7.24 3.33 9.16
N PRO A 79 7.69 2.57 10.16
CA PRO A 79 7.53 2.78 11.60
C PRO A 79 8.61 3.67 12.22
N THR A 80 9.53 4.20 11.41
CA THR A 80 10.65 4.99 11.96
C THR A 80 10.57 6.45 11.50
N ARG A 81 11.22 7.33 12.26
CA ARG A 81 11.39 8.74 11.89
C ARG A 81 12.46 8.96 10.83
N TRP A 82 13.18 7.91 10.44
CA TRP A 82 14.29 7.99 9.49
C TRP A 82 13.88 7.50 8.11
N PRO A 83 13.67 8.39 7.14
CA PRO A 83 13.22 8.01 5.80
C PRO A 83 14.12 6.97 5.11
N ARG A 84 15.44 7.04 5.34
CA ARG A 84 16.40 6.08 4.78
C ARG A 84 16.20 4.67 5.33
N VAL A 85 15.84 4.54 6.62
CA VAL A 85 15.58 3.24 7.25
C VAL A 85 14.29 2.65 6.68
N ASN A 86 13.22 3.45 6.60
CA ASN A 86 11.96 3.01 6.01
C ASN A 86 12.16 2.60 4.54
N GLN A 87 12.92 3.39 3.78
CA GLN A 87 13.27 3.07 2.39
C GLN A 87 14.02 1.74 2.27
N LEU A 88 14.96 1.46 3.18
CA LEU A 88 15.71 0.19 3.15
C LEU A 88 14.77 -1.02 3.29
N PHE A 89 13.79 -0.95 4.16
CA PHE A 89 12.75 -1.99 4.26
C PHE A 89 11.92 -2.08 2.99
N GLY A 90 11.49 -0.95 2.42
CA GLY A 90 10.70 -0.92 1.19
C GLY A 90 11.43 -1.46 -0.04
N LEU A 91 12.77 -1.43 -0.05
CA LEU A 91 13.59 -1.93 -1.16
C LEU A 91 13.71 -3.46 -1.22
N LEU A 92 13.29 -4.20 -0.20
CA LEU A 92 13.24 -5.66 -0.27
C LEU A 92 12.27 -6.08 -1.38
N PRO A 93 12.73 -6.82 -2.42
CA PRO A 93 11.97 -7.02 -3.64
C PRO A 93 10.94 -8.17 -3.54
N LEU A 94 10.05 -8.14 -2.56
CA LEU A 94 9.00 -9.15 -2.43
C LEU A 94 7.91 -9.01 -3.50
N ALA A 95 7.74 -7.80 -4.06
CA ALA A 95 6.86 -7.51 -5.19
C ALA A 95 7.71 -7.00 -6.37
N VAL A 96 8.26 -7.90 -7.17
CA VAL A 96 9.23 -7.59 -8.24
C VAL A 96 8.62 -6.73 -9.35
N TRP A 97 7.31 -6.88 -9.61
CA TRP A 97 6.59 -6.17 -10.68
C TRP A 97 6.32 -4.70 -10.36
N TYR A 98 6.44 -4.26 -9.11
CA TYR A 98 6.22 -2.89 -8.69
C TYR A 98 7.33 -2.41 -7.75
N PRO A 99 8.48 -1.98 -8.29
CA PRO A 99 9.62 -1.55 -7.49
C PRO A 99 9.29 -0.38 -6.58
N TYR A 100 9.71 -0.47 -5.31
CA TYR A 100 9.43 0.52 -4.27
C TYR A 100 9.71 1.97 -4.68
N GLY A 101 10.80 2.22 -5.41
CA GLY A 101 11.15 3.58 -5.86
C GLY A 101 10.10 4.18 -6.80
N LEU A 102 9.62 3.39 -7.74
CA LEU A 102 8.54 3.82 -8.66
C LEU A 102 7.23 4.05 -7.88
N TYR A 103 6.89 3.14 -6.99
CA TYR A 103 5.70 3.27 -6.15
C TYR A 103 5.77 4.53 -5.29
N ARG A 104 6.87 4.73 -4.57
CA ARG A 104 7.06 5.93 -3.74
C ARG A 104 6.91 7.21 -4.55
N ASP A 105 7.54 7.30 -5.72
CA ASP A 105 7.57 8.52 -6.50
C ASP A 105 6.20 8.81 -7.15
N SER A 106 5.45 7.78 -7.59
CA SER A 106 4.08 7.93 -8.08
C SER A 106 3.14 8.31 -6.94
N HIS A 107 3.24 7.64 -5.79
CA HIS A 107 2.38 7.87 -4.63
C HIS A 107 2.56 9.27 -4.02
N LEU A 108 3.80 9.72 -3.86
CA LEU A 108 4.07 11.08 -3.38
C LEU A 108 3.63 12.16 -4.40
N ARG A 109 3.62 11.86 -5.69
CA ARG A 109 3.06 12.75 -6.71
C ARG A 109 1.54 12.79 -6.61
N HIS A 110 0.89 11.63 -6.46
CA HIS A 110 -0.55 11.52 -6.21
C HIS A 110 -0.97 12.39 -5.02
N HIS A 111 -0.27 12.33 -3.89
CA HIS A 111 -0.55 13.17 -2.72
C HIS A 111 -0.36 14.68 -2.91
N ARG A 112 0.36 15.10 -3.94
CA ARG A 112 0.61 16.52 -4.26
C ARG A 112 -0.29 17.03 -5.38
N ASN A 113 -1.09 16.16 -5.97
CA ASN A 113 -1.93 16.48 -7.10
C ASN A 113 -3.35 16.83 -6.63
N ASP A 114 -3.85 17.99 -7.06
CA ASP A 114 -5.23 18.42 -6.76
C ASP A 114 -6.26 17.76 -7.70
N HIS A 115 -5.81 17.11 -8.77
CA HIS A 115 -6.65 16.42 -9.76
C HIS A 115 -6.73 14.91 -9.50
N LEU A 116 -7.01 14.54 -8.26
CA LEU A 116 -7.18 13.14 -7.87
C LEU A 116 -8.18 12.42 -8.78
N THR A 117 -7.82 11.22 -9.21
CA THR A 117 -8.60 10.37 -10.12
C THR A 117 -8.61 10.80 -11.59
N ASP A 118 -8.00 11.94 -11.96
CA ASP A 118 -7.88 12.29 -13.37
C ASP A 118 -6.98 11.28 -14.10
N PRO A 119 -7.44 10.69 -15.23
CA PRO A 119 -6.72 9.63 -15.93
C PRO A 119 -5.42 10.09 -16.61
N HIS A 120 -5.15 11.37 -16.70
CA HIS A 120 -3.95 11.92 -17.34
C HIS A 120 -2.99 12.56 -16.34
N GLU A 121 -3.50 13.13 -15.25
CA GLU A 121 -2.69 13.93 -14.32
C GLU A 121 -2.35 13.16 -13.04
N ASP A 122 -3.26 12.29 -12.57
CA ASP A 122 -3.01 11.48 -11.38
C ASP A 122 -2.26 10.19 -11.75
N PRO A 123 -1.01 10.00 -11.29
CA PRO A 123 -0.22 8.81 -11.63
C PRO A 123 -0.78 7.50 -11.03
N GLU A 124 -1.69 7.59 -10.07
CA GLU A 124 -2.37 6.44 -9.47
C GLU A 124 -3.81 6.29 -9.94
N SER A 125 -4.23 7.12 -10.89
CA SER A 125 -5.56 6.99 -11.47
C SER A 125 -5.70 5.69 -12.26
N TYR A 126 -6.74 4.95 -11.94
CA TYR A 126 -7.17 3.77 -12.67
C TYR A 126 -8.40 4.01 -13.54
N TYR A 127 -8.83 5.24 -13.68
CA TYR A 127 -9.96 5.62 -14.52
C TYR A 127 -9.53 5.75 -15.99
N PHE A 128 -10.48 5.53 -16.87
CA PHE A 128 -10.29 5.72 -18.30
C PHE A 128 -10.85 7.07 -18.72
N SER A 129 -10.14 7.77 -19.61
CA SER A 129 -10.60 9.03 -20.16
C SER A 129 -11.82 8.82 -21.08
N ALA A 130 -12.61 9.87 -21.28
CA ALA A 130 -13.74 9.84 -22.21
C ALA A 130 -13.32 9.51 -23.65
N ALA A 131 -12.10 9.87 -24.05
CA ALA A 131 -11.54 9.51 -25.34
C ALA A 131 -11.27 8.00 -25.46
N GLN A 132 -10.73 7.38 -24.42
CA GLN A 132 -10.51 5.94 -24.36
C GLN A 132 -11.84 5.19 -24.39
N TRP A 133 -12.86 5.61 -23.61
CA TRP A 133 -14.19 5.02 -23.64
C TRP A 133 -14.81 5.04 -25.03
N ARG A 134 -14.69 6.14 -25.77
CA ARG A 134 -15.17 6.22 -27.16
C ARG A 134 -14.36 5.35 -28.11
N ARG A 135 -13.05 5.22 -27.90
CA ARG A 135 -12.16 4.43 -28.77
C ARG A 135 -12.35 2.93 -28.60
N TYR A 136 -12.66 2.47 -27.39
CA TYR A 136 -12.76 1.03 -27.06
C TYR A 136 -14.09 0.70 -26.36
N PRO A 137 -15.25 0.95 -27.00
CA PRO A 137 -16.56 0.89 -26.34
C PRO A 137 -17.00 -0.52 -25.91
N ARG A 138 -16.40 -1.59 -26.46
CA ARG A 138 -16.69 -2.96 -26.07
C ARG A 138 -15.68 -3.54 -25.09
N LEU A 139 -14.43 -3.14 -25.21
CA LEU A 139 -13.33 -3.68 -24.40
C LEU A 139 -13.31 -3.06 -23.00
N LEU A 140 -13.43 -1.74 -22.88
CA LEU A 140 -13.30 -1.07 -21.59
C LEU A 140 -14.39 -1.41 -20.57
N PRO A 141 -15.67 -1.57 -20.93
CA PRO A 141 -16.69 -2.06 -20.00
C PRO A 141 -16.35 -3.45 -19.44
N LEU A 142 -15.83 -4.36 -20.29
CA LEU A 142 -15.41 -5.69 -19.86
C LEU A 142 -14.21 -5.61 -18.89
N LEU A 143 -13.17 -4.85 -19.24
CA LEU A 143 -12.00 -4.65 -18.38
C LEU A 143 -12.38 -4.00 -17.05
N ALA A 144 -13.26 -2.99 -17.07
CA ALA A 144 -13.74 -2.36 -15.86
C ALA A 144 -14.56 -3.34 -14.99
N ALA A 145 -15.40 -4.17 -15.61
CA ALA A 145 -16.17 -5.19 -14.90
C ALA A 145 -15.24 -6.22 -14.24
N VAL A 146 -14.25 -6.76 -14.95
CA VAL A 146 -13.26 -7.71 -14.40
C VAL A 146 -12.47 -7.05 -13.26
N ARG A 147 -11.92 -5.86 -13.47
CA ARG A 147 -11.13 -5.14 -12.45
C ARG A 147 -11.93 -4.85 -11.19
N ASN A 148 -13.24 -4.66 -11.27
CA ASN A 148 -14.09 -4.40 -10.11
C ASN A 148 -14.48 -5.67 -9.34
N THR A 149 -13.99 -6.84 -9.75
CA THR A 149 -14.08 -8.07 -8.97
C THR A 149 -12.91 -8.20 -7.99
N LEU A 150 -13.06 -9.09 -7.00
CA LEU A 150 -11.95 -9.41 -6.07
C LEU A 150 -10.74 -9.96 -6.84
N ILE A 151 -10.96 -10.87 -7.80
CA ILE A 151 -9.90 -11.48 -8.62
C ILE A 151 -9.17 -10.44 -9.48
N GLY A 152 -9.87 -9.44 -9.98
CA GLY A 152 -9.28 -8.40 -10.82
C GLY A 152 -8.54 -7.30 -10.03
N ARG A 153 -8.59 -7.34 -8.69
CA ARG A 153 -7.90 -6.40 -7.79
C ARG A 153 -6.67 -7.00 -7.09
N VAL A 154 -6.50 -8.30 -7.19
CA VAL A 154 -5.33 -9.06 -6.72
C VAL A 154 -4.37 -9.29 -7.88
#